data_412d7c7c148f7c5d3abfa97f2b3c0d6b
#
_entry.id   412d7c7c148f7c5d3abfa97f2b3c0d6b
#
_cell.length_a   1.000
_cell.length_b   1.000
_cell.length_c   1.000
_cell.angle_alpha   90.00
_cell.angle_beta   90.00
_cell.angle_gamma   90.00
#
_symmetry.space_group_name_H-M   'P 1'
#
loop_
_entity.id
_entity.type
_entity.pdbx_description
1 polymer ?
#
loop_
_entity_poly.entity_id
_entity_poly.type
_entity_poly.pdbx_seq_one_letter_code
_entity_poly.pdbx_strand_id
1 'polypeptide(L)'
;MKPRLLMLAGPNGAGKSTFFTTHLADKGLSFINADQIAAELGLEAYEAAQIAESIRVRLVNERASFITETVLSDPLGAKVAFLQQAHASGYDVTLIFIGLANPDLSAGRVMARVQAGGHGVPLDKVMARYERTLLNLERAIGQLPHVIVYDNSSAAEPYRFLAEFRLGQLHERTKDPLPPWAQRFFATGRR
;
A
#
# COMPACT_ATOMS: atom_id res chain seq x y z
N MET A 1 -13.75 8.28 20.08
CA MET A 1 -12.43 8.28 19.40
C MET A 1 -12.66 8.44 17.90
N LYS A 2 -11.75 9.09 17.16
CA LYS A 2 -11.82 9.12 15.69
C LYS A 2 -11.60 7.69 15.13
N PRO A 3 -12.40 7.26 14.16
CA PRO A 3 -12.15 5.99 13.49
C PRO A 3 -10.82 6.06 12.72
N ARG A 4 -10.11 4.92 12.65
CA ARG A 4 -8.80 4.82 11.98
C ARG A 4 -8.89 4.01 10.70
N LEU A 5 -8.29 4.52 9.65
CA LEU A 5 -8.13 3.82 8.38
C LEU A 5 -6.65 3.74 8.02
N LEU A 6 -6.10 2.53 8.09
CA LEU A 6 -4.74 2.27 7.63
C LEU A 6 -4.81 1.56 6.28
N MET A 7 -4.11 2.09 5.27
CA MET A 7 -3.96 1.43 3.98
C MET A 7 -2.52 0.98 3.77
N LEU A 8 -2.33 -0.34 3.63
CA LEU A 8 -1.07 -0.91 3.18
C LEU A 8 -1.02 -0.85 1.66
N ALA A 9 -0.01 -0.19 1.11
CA ALA A 9 0.15 -0.01 -0.32
C ALA A 9 1.55 -0.39 -0.79
N GLY A 10 1.69 -0.65 -2.09
CA GLY A 10 2.97 -0.98 -2.70
C GLY A 10 2.87 -2.03 -3.79
N PRO A 11 3.90 -2.23 -4.61
CA PRO A 11 3.87 -3.14 -5.75
C PRO A 11 3.59 -4.59 -5.34
N ASN A 12 3.26 -5.42 -6.32
CA ASN A 12 3.14 -6.86 -6.11
C ASN A 12 4.48 -7.41 -5.56
N GLY A 13 4.43 -8.38 -4.68
CA GLY A 13 5.64 -8.95 -4.05
C GLY A 13 6.35 -8.05 -3.03
N ALA A 14 5.82 -6.86 -2.70
CA ALA A 14 6.42 -5.96 -1.71
C ALA A 14 6.37 -6.47 -0.26
N GLY A 15 5.61 -7.54 0.02
CA GLY A 15 5.51 -8.11 1.37
C GLY A 15 4.46 -7.44 2.25
N LYS A 16 3.45 -6.79 1.66
CA LYS A 16 2.38 -6.10 2.40
C LYS A 16 1.63 -7.01 3.38
N SER A 17 1.19 -8.18 2.94
CA SER A 17 0.46 -9.13 3.79
C SER A 17 1.35 -9.67 4.92
N THR A 18 2.65 -9.87 4.65
CA THR A 18 3.64 -10.22 5.69
C THR A 18 3.80 -9.08 6.70
N PHE A 19 3.90 -7.84 6.22
CA PHE A 19 3.95 -6.65 7.09
C PHE A 19 2.70 -6.57 7.99
N PHE A 20 1.53 -6.81 7.43
CA PHE A 20 0.30 -6.87 8.23
C PHE A 20 0.43 -7.91 9.35
N THR A 21 0.78 -9.15 9.00
CA THR A 21 0.87 -10.26 9.97
C THR A 21 1.89 -9.98 11.07
N THR A 22 3.04 -9.36 10.74
CA THR A 22 4.14 -9.16 11.69
C THR A 22 4.05 -7.88 12.52
N HIS A 23 3.34 -6.83 12.03
CA HIS A 23 3.37 -5.50 12.67
C HIS A 23 1.98 -4.93 13.01
N LEU A 24 0.90 -5.47 12.44
CA LEU A 24 -0.41 -4.86 12.57
C LEU A 24 -1.51 -5.81 13.04
N ALA A 25 -1.31 -7.11 13.00
CA ALA A 25 -2.35 -8.10 13.33
C ALA A 25 -2.85 -7.99 14.78
N ASP A 26 -1.96 -7.62 15.69
CA ASP A 26 -2.25 -7.44 17.13
C ASP A 26 -3.11 -6.18 17.43
N LYS A 27 -3.33 -5.31 16.44
CA LYS A 27 -4.15 -4.10 16.64
C LYS A 27 -5.65 -4.38 16.73
N GLY A 28 -6.09 -5.61 16.47
CA GLY A 28 -7.50 -6.02 16.59
C GLY A 28 -8.43 -5.31 15.59
N LEU A 29 -7.91 -4.82 14.47
CA LEU A 29 -8.68 -4.17 13.43
C LEU A 29 -9.00 -5.15 12.29
N SER A 30 -10.20 -5.05 11.72
CA SER A 30 -10.56 -5.81 10.52
C SER A 30 -9.57 -5.55 9.38
N PHE A 31 -9.08 -6.61 8.74
CA PHE A 31 -8.19 -6.51 7.59
C PHE A 31 -8.91 -6.86 6.30
N ILE A 32 -8.98 -5.93 5.37
CA ILE A 32 -9.65 -6.08 4.08
C ILE A 32 -8.61 -6.26 2.98
N ASN A 33 -8.52 -7.48 2.48
CA ASN A 33 -7.58 -7.88 1.43
C ASN A 33 -8.32 -8.65 0.33
N ALA A 34 -8.29 -8.16 -0.90
CA ALA A 34 -8.96 -8.78 -2.04
C ALA A 34 -8.42 -10.18 -2.37
N ASP A 35 -7.11 -10.41 -2.22
CA ASP A 35 -6.50 -11.72 -2.48
C ASP A 35 -7.00 -12.77 -1.45
N GLN A 36 -7.21 -12.38 -0.19
CA GLN A 36 -7.80 -13.27 0.83
C GLN A 36 -9.27 -13.56 0.51
N ILE A 37 -10.05 -12.52 0.14
CA ILE A 37 -11.45 -12.68 -0.24
C ILE A 37 -11.59 -13.63 -1.44
N ALA A 38 -10.71 -13.48 -2.45
CA ALA A 38 -10.66 -14.39 -3.60
C ALA A 38 -10.40 -15.85 -3.18
N ALA A 39 -9.43 -16.06 -2.29
CA ALA A 39 -9.05 -17.38 -1.82
C ALA A 39 -10.15 -18.05 -0.97
N GLU A 40 -10.77 -17.30 -0.06
CA GLU A 40 -11.80 -17.81 0.86
C GLU A 40 -13.12 -18.13 0.15
N LEU A 41 -13.48 -17.32 -0.86
CA LEU A 41 -14.76 -17.47 -1.57
C LEU A 41 -14.62 -18.19 -2.93
N GLY A 42 -13.41 -18.52 -3.36
CA GLY A 42 -13.18 -19.15 -4.67
C GLY A 42 -13.52 -18.22 -5.86
N LEU A 43 -13.30 -16.90 -5.69
CA LEU A 43 -13.70 -15.89 -6.67
C LEU A 43 -12.53 -15.48 -7.57
N GLU A 44 -12.88 -14.98 -8.76
CA GLU A 44 -11.92 -14.30 -9.61
C GLU A 44 -11.42 -13.00 -8.98
N ALA A 45 -10.16 -12.65 -9.27
CA ALA A 45 -9.49 -11.49 -8.65
C ALA A 45 -10.26 -10.16 -8.84
N TYR A 46 -10.97 -10.01 -9.97
CA TYR A 46 -11.76 -8.81 -10.25
C TYR A 46 -13.00 -8.73 -9.34
N GLU A 47 -13.72 -9.82 -9.19
CA GLU A 47 -14.92 -9.90 -8.32
C GLU A 47 -14.54 -9.66 -6.86
N ALA A 48 -13.45 -10.30 -6.38
CA ALA A 48 -12.92 -10.09 -5.05
C ALA A 48 -12.50 -8.62 -4.80
N ALA A 49 -11.94 -7.96 -5.81
CA ALA A 49 -11.58 -6.54 -5.72
C ALA A 49 -12.82 -5.64 -5.59
N GLN A 50 -13.92 -5.96 -6.28
CA GLN A 50 -15.20 -5.22 -6.15
C GLN A 50 -15.84 -5.43 -4.77
N ILE A 51 -15.81 -6.67 -4.25
CA ILE A 51 -16.30 -6.97 -2.90
C ILE A 51 -15.47 -6.20 -1.86
N ALA A 52 -14.15 -6.24 -1.96
CA ALA A 52 -13.26 -5.49 -1.06
C ALA A 52 -13.55 -3.98 -1.10
N GLU A 53 -13.86 -3.42 -2.29
CA GLU A 53 -14.27 -2.01 -2.43
C GLU A 53 -15.59 -1.74 -1.69
N SER A 54 -16.59 -2.58 -1.90
CA SER A 54 -17.91 -2.45 -1.26
C SER A 54 -17.79 -2.52 0.27
N ILE A 55 -16.95 -3.45 0.78
CA ILE A 55 -16.69 -3.57 2.22
C ILE A 55 -16.02 -2.29 2.75
N ARG A 56 -15.01 -1.74 2.06
CA ARG A 56 -14.34 -0.50 2.48
C ARG A 56 -15.32 0.67 2.57
N VAL A 57 -16.18 0.85 1.56
CA VAL A 57 -17.21 1.91 1.55
C VAL A 57 -18.18 1.72 2.71
N ARG A 58 -18.65 0.50 2.95
CA ARG A 58 -19.54 0.18 4.07
C ARG A 58 -18.92 0.50 5.42
N LEU A 59 -17.67 0.07 5.66
CA LEU A 59 -16.95 0.34 6.91
C LEU A 59 -16.76 1.84 7.15
N VAL A 60 -16.51 2.62 6.09
CA VAL A 60 -16.44 4.10 6.20
C VAL A 60 -17.80 4.67 6.61
N ASN A 61 -18.90 4.22 6.01
CA ASN A 61 -20.24 4.68 6.35
C ASN A 61 -20.63 4.32 7.81
N GLU A 62 -20.20 3.15 8.28
CA GLU A 62 -20.42 2.67 9.65
C GLU A 62 -19.44 3.28 10.65
N ARG A 63 -18.50 4.13 10.20
CA ARG A 63 -17.42 4.72 11.02
C ARG A 63 -16.58 3.69 11.76
N ALA A 64 -16.41 2.52 11.19
CA ALA A 64 -15.58 1.45 11.74
C ALA A 64 -14.09 1.71 11.47
N SER A 65 -13.23 1.33 12.41
CA SER A 65 -11.76 1.34 12.18
C SER A 65 -11.33 0.07 11.48
N PHE A 66 -10.48 0.16 10.46
CA PHE A 66 -10.01 -1.00 9.70
C PHE A 66 -8.66 -0.77 9.02
N ILE A 67 -8.07 -1.88 8.59
CA ILE A 67 -6.86 -1.92 7.76
C ILE A 67 -7.26 -2.47 6.40
N THR A 68 -6.70 -1.95 5.31
CA THR A 68 -6.90 -2.51 3.96
C THR A 68 -5.59 -2.56 3.19
N GLU A 69 -5.52 -3.48 2.22
CA GLU A 69 -4.36 -3.66 1.35
C GLU A 69 -4.70 -3.33 -0.11
N THR A 70 -3.74 -2.76 -0.84
CA THR A 70 -3.84 -2.50 -2.28
C THR A 70 -2.47 -2.42 -2.95
N VAL A 71 -2.42 -2.70 -4.26
CA VAL A 71 -1.24 -2.41 -5.09
C VAL A 71 -1.08 -0.90 -5.33
N LEU A 72 -2.13 -0.12 -5.19
CA LEU A 72 -2.16 1.34 -5.45
C LEU A 72 -1.82 1.70 -6.91
N SER A 73 -2.22 0.88 -7.87
CA SER A 73 -1.85 1.02 -9.29
C SER A 73 -3.00 1.46 -10.20
N ASP A 74 -4.09 1.94 -9.65
CA ASP A 74 -5.20 2.47 -10.44
C ASP A 74 -4.76 3.72 -11.22
N PRO A 75 -5.22 3.87 -12.49
CA PRO A 75 -4.71 4.94 -13.35
C PRO A 75 -5.08 6.36 -12.91
N LEU A 76 -6.21 6.51 -12.23
CA LEU A 76 -6.80 7.81 -11.90
C LEU A 76 -6.49 8.28 -10.47
N GLY A 77 -5.86 7.44 -9.63
CA GLY A 77 -5.63 7.75 -8.22
C GLY A 77 -6.88 7.57 -7.34
N ALA A 78 -7.82 6.72 -7.76
CA ALA A 78 -9.09 6.51 -7.06
C ALA A 78 -8.89 6.06 -5.60
N LYS A 79 -7.83 5.28 -5.31
CA LYS A 79 -7.53 4.86 -3.93
C LYS A 79 -7.04 6.01 -3.06
N VAL A 80 -6.28 6.94 -3.63
CA VAL A 80 -5.85 8.16 -2.94
C VAL A 80 -7.06 9.05 -2.68
N ALA A 81 -7.94 9.24 -3.68
CA ALA A 81 -9.18 10.00 -3.52
C ALA A 81 -10.10 9.40 -2.45
N PHE A 82 -10.23 8.08 -2.38
CA PHE A 82 -10.97 7.39 -1.32
C PHE A 82 -10.43 7.73 0.07
N LEU A 83 -9.10 7.70 0.27
CA LEU A 83 -8.46 8.07 1.53
C LEU A 83 -8.69 9.54 1.90
N GLN A 84 -8.66 10.44 0.91
CA GLN A 84 -8.98 11.85 1.13
C GLN A 84 -10.43 12.05 1.59
N GLN A 85 -11.38 11.35 0.96
CA GLN A 85 -12.79 11.41 1.34
C GLN A 85 -13.02 10.86 2.76
N ALA A 86 -12.37 9.75 3.10
CA ALA A 86 -12.41 9.20 4.45
C ALA A 86 -11.85 10.21 5.48
N HIS A 87 -10.72 10.86 5.16
CA HIS A 87 -10.17 11.92 6.02
C HIS A 87 -11.13 13.09 6.19
N ALA A 88 -11.71 13.60 5.10
CA ALA A 88 -12.71 14.66 5.14
C ALA A 88 -13.95 14.27 5.95
N SER A 89 -14.30 12.97 5.98
CA SER A 89 -15.36 12.41 6.81
C SER A 89 -14.96 12.19 8.27
N GLY A 90 -13.75 12.65 8.69
CA GLY A 90 -13.30 12.63 10.07
C GLY A 90 -12.52 11.39 10.50
N TYR A 91 -12.04 10.56 9.56
CA TYR A 91 -11.11 9.47 9.88
C TYR A 91 -9.70 9.99 10.16
N ASP A 92 -9.00 9.27 11.03
CA ASP A 92 -7.54 9.30 11.11
C ASP A 92 -6.99 8.35 10.05
N VAL A 93 -6.41 8.92 8.98
CA VAL A 93 -5.99 8.20 7.78
C VAL A 93 -4.47 8.10 7.72
N THR A 94 -3.96 6.89 7.58
CA THR A 94 -2.53 6.62 7.35
C THR A 94 -2.35 5.71 6.14
N LEU A 95 -1.53 6.12 5.19
CA LEU A 95 -1.00 5.26 4.14
C LEU A 95 0.39 4.75 4.54
N ILE A 96 0.55 3.43 4.61
CA ILE A 96 1.85 2.77 4.79
C ILE A 96 2.24 2.19 3.44
N PHE A 97 3.28 2.75 2.83
CA PHE A 97 3.78 2.30 1.54
C PHE A 97 5.03 1.45 1.70
N ILE A 98 5.02 0.26 1.10
CA ILE A 98 6.15 -0.67 1.08
C ILE A 98 6.66 -0.76 -0.35
N GLY A 99 7.83 -0.17 -0.61
CA GLY A 99 8.45 -0.13 -1.92
C GLY A 99 9.41 -1.29 -2.18
N LEU A 100 9.76 -1.46 -3.44
CA LEU A 100 10.79 -2.36 -3.96
C LEU A 100 11.72 -1.61 -4.90
N ALA A 101 12.94 -2.11 -5.06
CA ALA A 101 13.99 -1.47 -5.86
C ALA A 101 13.59 -1.26 -7.32
N ASN A 102 12.91 -2.22 -7.92
CA ASN A 102 12.55 -2.19 -9.33
C ASN A 102 11.43 -3.21 -9.65
N PRO A 103 10.84 -3.15 -10.85
CA PRO A 103 9.79 -4.09 -11.26
C PRO A 103 10.27 -5.53 -11.42
N ASP A 104 11.54 -5.78 -11.72
CA ASP A 104 12.09 -7.14 -11.87
C ASP A 104 12.10 -7.88 -10.53
N LEU A 105 12.49 -7.19 -9.45
CA LEU A 105 12.41 -7.74 -8.10
C LEU A 105 10.95 -8.05 -7.71
N SER A 106 10.02 -7.18 -8.08
CA SER A 106 8.57 -7.41 -7.90
C SER A 106 8.12 -8.67 -8.63
N ALA A 107 8.48 -8.82 -9.91
CA ALA A 107 8.17 -9.98 -10.73
C ALA A 107 8.80 -11.26 -10.17
N GLY A 108 10.07 -11.25 -9.82
CA GLY A 108 10.79 -12.40 -9.25
C GLY A 108 10.14 -12.91 -7.96
N ARG A 109 9.72 -12.01 -7.06
CA ARG A 109 9.02 -12.39 -5.82
C ARG A 109 7.63 -12.96 -6.06
N VAL A 110 6.89 -12.44 -7.05
CA VAL A 110 5.60 -12.99 -7.46
C VAL A 110 5.80 -14.41 -8.03
N MET A 111 6.80 -14.62 -8.89
CA MET A 111 7.12 -15.95 -9.43
C MET A 111 7.49 -16.95 -8.33
N ALA A 112 8.35 -16.57 -7.40
CA ALA A 112 8.74 -17.42 -6.27
C ALA A 112 7.53 -17.81 -5.41
N ARG A 113 6.60 -16.86 -5.17
CA ARG A 113 5.35 -17.13 -4.45
C ARG A 113 4.46 -18.15 -5.19
N VAL A 114 4.34 -18.04 -6.51
CA VAL A 114 3.58 -18.99 -7.33
C VAL A 114 4.20 -20.39 -7.26
N GLN A 115 5.51 -20.50 -7.35
CA GLN A 115 6.22 -21.78 -7.22
C GLN A 115 6.00 -22.44 -5.83
N ALA A 116 5.78 -21.61 -4.80
CA ALA A 116 5.43 -22.08 -3.44
C ALA A 116 3.92 -22.33 -3.25
N GLY A 117 3.12 -22.37 -4.33
CA GLY A 117 1.68 -22.66 -4.27
C GLY A 117 0.78 -21.46 -4.01
N GLY A 118 1.31 -20.24 -4.04
CA GLY A 118 0.54 -19.01 -3.84
C GLY A 118 -0.08 -18.47 -5.15
N HIS A 119 -0.96 -17.48 -5.01
CA HIS A 119 -1.64 -16.85 -6.15
C HIS A 119 -0.68 -16.04 -7.03
N GLY A 120 -0.83 -16.21 -8.34
CA GLY A 120 -0.07 -15.51 -9.37
C GLY A 120 -0.74 -14.22 -9.84
N VAL A 121 0.09 -13.33 -10.37
CA VAL A 121 -0.35 -12.16 -11.15
C VAL A 121 0.43 -12.22 -12.46
N PRO A 122 -0.21 -12.05 -13.64
CA PRO A 122 0.51 -12.01 -14.92
C PRO A 122 1.66 -11.00 -14.88
N LEU A 123 2.84 -11.41 -15.38
CA LEU A 123 4.07 -10.62 -15.23
C LEU A 123 4.00 -9.27 -15.95
N ASP A 124 3.35 -9.24 -17.12
CA ASP A 124 3.07 -8.00 -17.85
C ASP A 124 2.28 -7.00 -17.00
N LYS A 125 1.31 -7.47 -16.23
CA LYS A 125 0.55 -6.65 -15.29
C LYS A 125 1.40 -6.20 -14.09
N VAL A 126 2.29 -7.05 -13.57
CA VAL A 126 3.21 -6.67 -12.49
C VAL A 126 4.11 -5.52 -12.94
N MET A 127 4.74 -5.67 -14.11
CA MET A 127 5.62 -4.66 -14.71
C MET A 127 4.87 -3.34 -14.98
N ALA A 128 3.72 -3.41 -15.65
CA ALA A 128 2.92 -2.23 -16.00
C ALA A 128 2.37 -1.48 -14.77
N ARG A 129 2.14 -2.16 -13.65
CA ARG A 129 1.62 -1.56 -12.41
C ARG A 129 2.68 -0.85 -11.60
N TYR A 130 3.95 -1.24 -11.69
CA TYR A 130 5.02 -0.75 -10.83
C TYR A 130 5.13 0.78 -10.88
N GLU A 131 5.29 1.37 -12.07
CA GLU A 131 5.44 2.83 -12.20
C GLU A 131 4.15 3.57 -11.78
N ARG A 132 2.97 3.05 -12.09
CA ARG A 132 1.71 3.64 -11.62
C ARG A 132 1.60 3.64 -10.10
N THR A 133 2.12 2.62 -9.44
CA THR A 133 2.17 2.54 -7.98
C THR A 133 3.03 3.67 -7.40
N LEU A 134 4.18 3.97 -8.02
CA LEU A 134 5.04 5.08 -7.60
C LEU A 134 4.41 6.45 -7.89
N LEU A 135 3.73 6.63 -9.03
CA LEU A 135 3.00 7.85 -9.34
C LEU A 135 1.87 8.11 -8.33
N ASN A 136 1.17 7.06 -7.91
CA ASN A 136 0.12 7.20 -6.89
C ASN A 136 0.70 7.43 -5.49
N LEU A 137 1.90 6.92 -5.18
CA LEU A 137 2.61 7.31 -3.97
C LEU A 137 2.93 8.80 -3.96
N GLU A 138 3.41 9.36 -5.07
CA GLU A 138 3.69 10.79 -5.18
C GLU A 138 2.43 11.63 -4.93
N ARG A 139 1.29 11.23 -5.53
CA ARG A 139 -0.02 11.86 -5.26
C ARG A 139 -0.39 11.77 -3.78
N ALA A 140 -0.23 10.59 -3.20
CA ALA A 140 -0.55 10.33 -1.79
C ALA A 140 0.28 11.22 -0.85
N ILE A 141 1.59 11.34 -1.09
CA ILE A 141 2.48 12.22 -0.31
C ILE A 141 1.96 13.67 -0.33
N GLY A 142 1.54 14.16 -1.49
CA GLY A 142 1.06 15.55 -1.62
C GLY A 142 -0.35 15.79 -1.10
N GLN A 143 -1.16 14.76 -0.89
CA GLN A 143 -2.60 14.90 -0.69
C GLN A 143 -3.15 14.30 0.60
N LEU A 144 -2.43 13.33 1.19
CA LEU A 144 -2.91 12.64 2.39
C LEU A 144 -2.34 13.26 3.67
N PRO A 145 -3.07 13.15 4.79
CA PRO A 145 -2.63 13.68 6.07
C PRO A 145 -1.38 12.99 6.61
N HIS A 146 -1.22 11.68 6.32
CA HIS A 146 -0.12 10.89 6.87
C HIS A 146 0.29 9.79 5.91
N VAL A 147 1.57 9.76 5.54
CA VAL A 147 2.18 8.74 4.66
C VAL A 147 3.50 8.28 5.26
N ILE A 148 3.66 6.97 5.42
CA ILE A 148 4.90 6.34 5.90
C ILE A 148 5.45 5.47 4.77
N VAL A 149 6.73 5.58 4.48
CA VAL A 149 7.39 4.88 3.38
C VAL A 149 8.48 3.96 3.89
N TYR A 150 8.39 2.68 3.52
CA TYR A 150 9.36 1.64 3.79
C TYR A 150 9.95 1.09 2.49
N ASP A 151 11.20 0.65 2.54
CA ASP A 151 11.84 -0.16 1.50
C ASP A 151 11.95 -1.61 1.96
N ASN A 152 11.47 -2.53 1.15
CA ASN A 152 11.59 -3.96 1.41
C ASN A 152 12.37 -4.68 0.29
N SER A 153 13.37 -4.01 -0.27
CA SER A 153 14.19 -4.57 -1.36
C SER A 153 15.19 -5.62 -0.87
N SER A 154 15.70 -5.46 0.34
CA SER A 154 16.73 -6.34 0.94
C SER A 154 16.09 -7.33 1.91
N ALA A 155 16.48 -8.60 1.81
CA ALA A 155 16.13 -9.62 2.81
C ALA A 155 16.94 -9.47 4.12
N ALA A 156 18.12 -8.85 4.07
CA ALA A 156 18.96 -8.59 5.24
C ALA A 156 18.41 -7.44 6.10
N GLU A 157 17.69 -6.53 5.49
CA GLU A 157 17.08 -5.37 6.17
C GLU A 157 15.62 -5.20 5.69
N PRO A 158 14.71 -6.08 6.14
CA PRO A 158 13.32 -6.02 5.72
C PRO A 158 12.63 -4.79 6.30
N TYR A 159 11.76 -4.19 5.49
CA TYR A 159 10.94 -3.03 5.89
C TYR A 159 11.76 -1.86 6.45
N ARG A 160 12.89 -1.54 5.81
CA ARG A 160 13.72 -0.39 6.18
C ARG A 160 12.90 0.90 6.08
N PHE A 161 12.81 1.64 7.18
CA PHE A 161 12.15 2.95 7.20
C PHE A 161 12.89 3.93 6.29
N LEU A 162 12.15 4.63 5.43
CA LEU A 162 12.71 5.67 4.57
C LEU A 162 12.26 7.06 4.97
N ALA A 163 10.96 7.26 5.15
CA ALA A 163 10.42 8.58 5.49
C ALA A 163 8.98 8.53 6.01
N GLU A 164 8.63 9.59 6.72
CA GLU A 164 7.28 9.94 7.12
C GLU A 164 6.94 11.33 6.57
N PHE A 165 5.76 11.44 5.95
CA PHE A 165 5.22 12.70 5.48
C PHE A 165 3.92 13.01 6.22
N ARG A 166 3.74 14.26 6.62
CA ARG A 166 2.52 14.77 7.24
C ARG A 166 2.03 16.00 6.47
N LEU A 167 0.79 15.96 6.02
CA LEU A 167 0.18 17.06 5.25
C LEU A 167 1.06 17.53 4.08
N GLY A 168 1.65 16.59 3.36
CA GLY A 168 2.53 16.86 2.22
C GLY A 168 3.95 17.29 2.55
N GLN A 169 4.28 17.45 3.83
CA GLN A 169 5.61 17.86 4.28
C GLN A 169 6.40 16.68 4.84
N LEU A 170 7.70 16.67 4.56
CA LEU A 170 8.61 15.69 5.16
C LEU A 170 8.71 15.94 6.66
N HIS A 171 8.29 14.98 7.47
CA HIS A 171 8.32 15.03 8.92
C HIS A 171 9.57 14.34 9.48
N GLU A 172 9.89 13.17 8.96
CA GLU A 172 11.04 12.37 9.35
C GLU A 172 11.63 11.65 8.14
N ARG A 173 12.94 11.45 8.13
CA ARG A 173 13.66 10.69 7.09
C ARG A 173 14.81 9.90 7.71
N THR A 174 15.06 8.69 7.16
CA THR A 174 16.30 7.94 7.47
C THR A 174 17.55 8.78 7.19
N LYS A 175 18.61 8.56 7.98
CA LYS A 175 19.94 9.14 7.74
C LYS A 175 20.70 8.37 6.65
N ASP A 176 20.32 7.14 6.38
CA ASP A 176 20.95 6.30 5.37
C ASP A 176 20.63 6.77 3.95
N PRO A 177 21.48 6.41 2.97
CA PRO A 177 21.19 6.71 1.57
C PRO A 177 19.86 6.14 1.11
N LEU A 178 19.07 6.96 0.42
CA LEU A 178 17.80 6.53 -0.15
C LEU A 178 18.03 5.60 -1.34
N PRO A 179 17.23 4.54 -1.49
CA PRO A 179 17.29 3.70 -2.68
C PRO A 179 16.85 4.51 -3.92
N PRO A 180 17.38 4.19 -5.11
CA PRO A 180 17.14 4.97 -6.34
C PRO A 180 15.66 5.23 -6.62
N TRP A 181 14.78 4.23 -6.40
CA TRP A 181 13.35 4.36 -6.64
C TRP A 181 12.68 5.44 -5.77
N ALA A 182 13.22 5.67 -4.56
CA ALA A 182 12.63 6.61 -3.61
C ALA A 182 13.17 8.05 -3.79
N GLN A 183 14.35 8.23 -4.39
CA GLN A 183 15.01 9.55 -4.50
C GLN A 183 14.11 10.60 -5.15
N ARG A 184 13.25 10.21 -6.10
CA ARG A 184 12.31 11.09 -6.80
C ARG A 184 11.35 11.84 -5.86
N PHE A 185 11.02 11.28 -4.71
CA PHE A 185 10.07 11.90 -3.76
C PHE A 185 10.73 12.97 -2.89
N PHE A 186 12.06 13.08 -2.94
CA PHE A 186 12.85 14.02 -2.15
C PHE A 186 13.59 15.06 -3.02
N ALA A 187 13.61 14.88 -4.34
CA ALA A 187 14.34 15.74 -5.26
C ALA A 187 13.71 17.13 -5.46
N THR A 188 12.46 17.31 -5.08
CA THR A 188 11.77 18.60 -5.14
C THR A 188 11.61 19.15 -3.74
N GLY A 189 12.40 20.17 -3.41
CA GLY A 189 12.09 21.04 -2.28
C GLY A 189 10.75 21.73 -2.54
N ARG A 190 9.66 21.05 -2.24
CA ARG A 190 8.35 21.70 -2.10
C ARG A 190 8.45 22.55 -0.84
N ARG A 191 8.63 23.88 -1.08
CA ARG A 191 8.52 24.94 -0.07
C ARG A 191 7.09 25.03 0.42
#